data_4718a3f6e22bf042f9f6a6fc9a6d2be4
#
_entry.id   4718a3f6e22bf042f9f6a6fc9a6d2be4
#
_cell.length_a   1.000
_cell.length_b   1.000
_cell.length_c   1.000
_cell.angle_alpha   90.00
_cell.angle_beta   90.00
_cell.angle_gamma   90.00
#
_symmetry.space_group_name_H-M   'P 1'
#
loop_
_entity.id
_entity.type
_entity.pdbx_description
1 polymer ?
#
loop_
_entity_poly.entity_id
_entity_poly.type
_entity_poly.pdbx_seq_one_letter_code
_entity_poly.pdbx_strand_id
1 'polypeptide(L)'
;MINPTNLIKNIDLNKKIYIAYSGGADSTALLYLFSDLRHTHSIHLEAIHVDHNLSPDNNAWESHCKNICNKLDIILHTKSVYIEVDRDGLESAARKARYKVFSDILKEGEQLLLGHHANDVTETILIRMFRGTGIDGLEGPALTRRVGKGVLIRPLLDLTKIELLEYLKNNEISFIEDSSNFESNQDRNFIRNDIIPLIEERWKNISSRIQATSEIIRDRNKSYSFLLDKNFNHLIKNKIPVKDLKKVDSEILVDILRTSIREQDICLPSKKITKEIIKTFILSRPGPRSEVSWSRDDQDLPGGSAIYRDGCIVILKK
;
A
#
# COMPACT_ATOMS: atom_id res chain seq x y z
N MET A 1 2.21 -26.08 -3.79
CA MET A 1 0.78 -25.94 -3.48
C MET A 1 0.63 -24.79 -2.49
N ILE A 2 -0.19 -23.79 -2.78
CA ILE A 2 -0.39 -22.61 -1.91
C ILE A 2 -1.09 -23.06 -0.61
N ASN A 3 -0.54 -22.67 0.56
CA ASN A 3 -1.15 -23.02 1.86
C ASN A 3 -2.25 -22.00 2.22
N PRO A 4 -3.55 -22.40 2.26
CA PRO A 4 -4.65 -21.49 2.53
C PRO A 4 -4.58 -20.83 3.91
N THR A 5 -4.01 -21.50 4.91
CA THR A 5 -3.91 -20.98 6.29
C THR A 5 -3.06 -19.70 6.36
N ASN A 6 -2.04 -19.57 5.51
CA ASN A 6 -1.21 -18.37 5.46
C ASN A 6 -1.97 -17.17 4.88
N LEU A 7 -2.92 -17.40 3.97
CA LEU A 7 -3.69 -16.34 3.33
C LEU A 7 -4.64 -15.63 4.30
N ILE A 8 -5.18 -16.34 5.28
CA ILE A 8 -6.20 -15.82 6.22
C ILE A 8 -5.62 -15.27 7.53
N LYS A 9 -4.30 -15.36 7.73
CA LYS A 9 -3.63 -15.04 9.01
C LYS A 9 -3.95 -13.63 9.56
N ASN A 10 -4.22 -12.66 8.69
CA ASN A 10 -4.49 -11.27 9.07
C ASN A 10 -5.89 -10.81 8.63
N ILE A 11 -6.80 -11.73 8.39
CA ILE A 11 -8.14 -11.49 7.88
C ILE A 11 -9.16 -11.91 8.93
N ASP A 12 -10.09 -11.02 9.25
CA ASP A 12 -11.24 -11.34 10.10
C ASP A 12 -12.34 -11.97 9.21
N LEU A 13 -12.47 -13.28 9.26
CA LEU A 13 -13.43 -14.02 8.43
C LEU A 13 -14.91 -13.75 8.80
N ASN A 14 -15.18 -13.11 9.94
CA ASN A 14 -16.53 -12.69 10.34
C ASN A 14 -16.96 -11.37 9.70
N LYS A 15 -16.04 -10.68 9.05
CA LYS A 15 -16.31 -9.42 8.35
C LYS A 15 -16.46 -9.66 6.86
N LYS A 16 -17.23 -8.78 6.22
CA LYS A 16 -17.37 -8.79 4.77
C LYS A 16 -16.02 -8.52 4.10
N ILE A 17 -15.71 -9.31 3.09
CA ILE A 17 -14.46 -9.27 2.34
C ILE A 17 -14.77 -8.90 0.89
N TYR A 18 -14.05 -7.93 0.36
CA TYR A 18 -14.04 -7.57 -1.05
C TYR A 18 -12.69 -7.94 -1.67
N ILE A 19 -12.72 -8.47 -2.89
CA ILE A 19 -11.53 -8.62 -3.73
C ILE A 19 -11.47 -7.45 -4.70
N ALA A 20 -10.37 -6.70 -4.74
CA ALA A 20 -10.11 -5.76 -5.82
C ALA A 20 -9.76 -6.55 -7.07
N TYR A 21 -10.73 -6.70 -7.97
CA TYR A 21 -10.67 -7.61 -9.10
C TYR A 21 -10.50 -6.85 -10.41
N SER A 22 -9.33 -6.96 -11.05
CA SER A 22 -9.05 -6.34 -12.35
C SER A 22 -9.20 -7.29 -13.54
N GLY A 23 -9.35 -8.60 -13.31
CA GLY A 23 -9.32 -9.62 -14.35
C GLY A 23 -7.92 -10.13 -14.70
N GLY A 24 -6.86 -9.44 -14.27
CA GLY A 24 -5.47 -9.87 -14.45
C GLY A 24 -5.09 -11.06 -13.56
N ALA A 25 -3.97 -11.73 -13.87
CA ALA A 25 -3.55 -12.99 -13.24
C ALA A 25 -3.58 -12.94 -11.70
N ASP A 26 -3.01 -11.91 -11.08
CA ASP A 26 -2.84 -11.84 -9.63
C ASP A 26 -4.18 -11.68 -8.90
N SER A 27 -5.05 -10.81 -9.41
CA SER A 27 -6.39 -10.61 -8.86
C SER A 27 -7.30 -11.81 -9.12
N THR A 28 -7.10 -12.52 -10.23
CA THR A 28 -7.83 -13.75 -10.56
C THR A 28 -7.39 -14.88 -9.63
N ALA A 29 -6.09 -15.07 -9.42
CA ALA A 29 -5.60 -16.06 -8.45
C ALA A 29 -6.15 -15.77 -7.04
N LEU A 30 -6.13 -14.51 -6.59
CA LEU A 30 -6.69 -14.10 -5.31
C LEU A 30 -8.19 -14.43 -5.21
N LEU A 31 -8.96 -14.12 -6.25
CA LEU A 31 -10.41 -14.37 -6.29
C LEU A 31 -10.73 -15.86 -6.15
N TYR A 32 -10.04 -16.72 -6.90
CA TYR A 32 -10.25 -18.17 -6.84
C TYR A 32 -9.80 -18.77 -5.51
N LEU A 33 -8.63 -18.39 -4.98
CA LEU A 33 -8.15 -18.84 -3.68
C LEU A 33 -9.14 -18.53 -2.55
N PHE A 34 -9.75 -17.34 -2.57
CA PHE A 34 -10.76 -16.97 -1.57
C PHE A 34 -12.13 -17.57 -1.86
N SER A 35 -12.47 -17.85 -3.12
CA SER A 35 -13.65 -18.62 -3.48
C SER A 35 -13.57 -20.05 -2.96
N ASP A 36 -12.40 -20.70 -3.07
CA ASP A 36 -12.18 -22.05 -2.54
C ASP A 36 -12.27 -22.08 -1.00
N LEU A 37 -11.75 -21.06 -0.34
CA LEU A 37 -11.83 -20.91 1.12
C LEU A 37 -13.27 -20.80 1.64
N ARG A 38 -14.25 -20.33 0.83
CA ARG A 38 -15.67 -20.32 1.21
C ARG A 38 -16.24 -21.72 1.48
N HIS A 39 -15.68 -22.76 0.88
CA HIS A 39 -16.13 -24.15 1.12
C HIS A 39 -15.78 -24.66 2.51
N THR A 40 -14.75 -24.09 3.13
CA THR A 40 -14.27 -24.51 4.45
C THR A 40 -14.52 -23.46 5.55
N HIS A 41 -14.80 -22.24 5.16
CA HIS A 41 -15.03 -21.11 6.06
C HIS A 41 -16.24 -20.32 5.60
N SER A 42 -17.09 -19.89 6.52
CA SER A 42 -18.26 -19.04 6.22
C SER A 42 -17.81 -17.60 5.88
N ILE A 43 -17.29 -17.40 4.68
CA ILE A 43 -16.76 -16.10 4.22
C ILE A 43 -17.81 -15.36 3.41
N HIS A 44 -18.15 -14.13 3.80
CA HIS A 44 -18.95 -13.24 2.98
C HIS A 44 -18.03 -12.51 1.98
N LEU A 45 -17.96 -13.02 0.75
CA LEU A 45 -17.03 -12.61 -0.31
C LEU A 45 -17.76 -11.92 -1.45
N GLU A 46 -17.30 -10.71 -1.80
CA GLU A 46 -17.72 -9.96 -2.98
C GLU A 46 -16.48 -9.43 -3.73
N ALA A 47 -16.67 -8.89 -4.94
CA ALA A 47 -15.59 -8.32 -5.73
C ALA A 47 -15.90 -6.87 -6.14
N ILE A 48 -14.84 -6.05 -6.30
CA ILE A 48 -14.93 -4.68 -6.82
C ILE A 48 -14.05 -4.59 -8.06
N HIS A 49 -14.66 -4.26 -9.20
CA HIS A 49 -13.97 -3.93 -10.45
C HIS A 49 -14.03 -2.42 -10.69
N VAL A 50 -12.88 -1.79 -10.95
CA VAL A 50 -12.81 -0.37 -11.29
C VAL A 50 -12.33 -0.23 -12.72
N ASP A 51 -13.21 0.23 -13.59
CA ASP A 51 -12.91 0.57 -14.97
C ASP A 51 -12.41 2.01 -15.06
N HIS A 52 -11.20 2.16 -15.56
CA HIS A 52 -10.52 3.45 -15.71
C HIS A 52 -10.81 4.15 -17.05
N ASN A 53 -11.58 3.51 -17.96
CA ASN A 53 -11.87 4.01 -19.32
C ASN A 53 -10.61 4.36 -20.14
N LEU A 54 -9.50 3.65 -19.92
CA LEU A 54 -8.22 3.92 -20.59
C LEU A 54 -7.93 3.02 -21.78
N SER A 55 -8.60 1.87 -21.89
CA SER A 55 -8.40 0.91 -22.96
C SER A 55 -9.65 0.78 -23.85
N PRO A 56 -9.50 0.62 -25.15
CA PRO A 56 -10.63 0.27 -26.02
C PRO A 56 -11.27 -1.09 -25.66
N ASP A 57 -10.55 -1.97 -24.97
CA ASP A 57 -11.00 -3.30 -24.59
C ASP A 57 -11.73 -3.36 -23.24
N ASN A 58 -11.98 -2.22 -22.59
CA ASN A 58 -12.61 -2.15 -21.26
C ASN A 58 -13.90 -2.95 -21.16
N ASN A 59 -14.78 -2.89 -22.19
CA ASN A 59 -16.03 -3.63 -22.22
C ASN A 59 -15.81 -5.16 -22.23
N ALA A 60 -14.79 -5.63 -22.94
CA ALA A 60 -14.44 -7.05 -22.98
C ALA A 60 -13.87 -7.50 -21.61
N TRP A 61 -13.06 -6.65 -20.97
CA TRP A 61 -12.50 -6.92 -19.64
C TRP A 61 -13.57 -6.95 -18.56
N GLU A 62 -14.47 -5.98 -18.56
CA GLU A 62 -15.60 -5.97 -17.63
C GLU A 62 -16.50 -7.20 -17.82
N SER A 63 -16.78 -7.59 -19.09
CA SER A 63 -17.55 -8.77 -19.41
C SER A 63 -16.87 -10.06 -18.92
N HIS A 64 -15.55 -10.17 -19.09
CA HIS A 64 -14.76 -11.27 -18.55
C HIS A 64 -14.87 -11.34 -17.02
N CYS A 65 -14.69 -10.21 -16.32
CA CYS A 65 -14.80 -10.13 -14.87
C CYS A 65 -16.21 -10.55 -14.39
N LYS A 66 -17.26 -10.09 -15.06
CA LYS A 66 -18.65 -10.48 -14.76
C LYS A 66 -18.86 -12.00 -14.93
N ASN A 67 -18.36 -12.56 -16.04
CA ASN A 67 -18.51 -14.00 -16.32
C ASN A 67 -17.82 -14.87 -15.26
N ILE A 68 -16.59 -14.51 -14.84
CA ILE A 68 -15.87 -15.23 -13.79
C ILE A 68 -16.59 -15.11 -12.45
N CYS A 69 -17.02 -13.92 -12.05
CA CYS A 69 -17.74 -13.71 -10.81
C CYS A 69 -19.08 -14.46 -10.78
N ASN A 70 -19.82 -14.48 -11.90
CA ASN A 70 -21.06 -15.26 -12.03
C ASN A 70 -20.79 -16.76 -11.90
N LYS A 71 -19.72 -17.28 -12.54
CA LYS A 71 -19.33 -18.69 -12.44
C LYS A 71 -19.00 -19.10 -11.00
N LEU A 72 -18.44 -18.19 -10.22
CA LEU A 72 -18.04 -18.40 -8.82
C LEU A 72 -19.15 -18.04 -7.82
N ASP A 73 -20.32 -17.58 -8.26
CA ASP A 73 -21.39 -17.05 -7.42
C ASP A 73 -20.89 -15.96 -6.46
N ILE A 74 -20.17 -14.97 -7.04
CA ILE A 74 -19.61 -13.80 -6.33
C ILE A 74 -20.25 -12.54 -6.90
N ILE A 75 -20.78 -11.67 -6.02
CA ILE A 75 -21.33 -10.37 -6.42
C ILE A 75 -20.17 -9.47 -6.86
N LEU A 76 -20.28 -8.92 -8.10
CA LEU A 76 -19.31 -7.97 -8.65
C LEU A 76 -19.88 -6.54 -8.63
N HIS A 77 -19.22 -5.66 -7.92
CA HIS A 77 -19.46 -4.21 -7.96
C HIS A 77 -18.58 -3.56 -9.02
N THR A 78 -19.17 -3.15 -10.14
CA THR A 78 -18.42 -2.40 -11.18
C THR A 78 -18.58 -0.90 -10.99
N LYS A 79 -17.49 -0.16 -11.09
CA LYS A 79 -17.44 1.30 -11.05
C LYS A 79 -16.55 1.83 -12.15
N SER A 80 -17.12 2.64 -13.03
CA SER A 80 -16.35 3.40 -14.03
C SER A 80 -15.90 4.73 -13.45
N VAL A 81 -14.66 5.10 -13.70
CA VAL A 81 -14.07 6.37 -13.26
C VAL A 81 -13.45 7.12 -14.44
N TYR A 82 -13.58 8.44 -14.43
CA TYR A 82 -12.84 9.31 -15.34
C TYR A 82 -11.56 9.75 -14.66
N ILE A 83 -10.45 9.70 -15.40
CA ILE A 83 -9.13 10.05 -14.88
C ILE A 83 -8.76 11.43 -15.39
N GLU A 84 -8.66 12.38 -14.49
CA GLU A 84 -8.04 13.67 -14.74
C GLU A 84 -6.55 13.56 -14.44
N VAL A 85 -5.73 13.66 -15.49
CA VAL A 85 -4.27 13.59 -15.36
C VAL A 85 -3.76 14.83 -14.67
N ASP A 86 -3.18 14.69 -13.50
CA ASP A 86 -2.52 15.75 -12.76
C ASP A 86 -0.99 15.74 -13.00
N ARG A 87 -0.25 16.57 -12.26
CA ARG A 87 1.22 16.68 -12.37
C ARG A 87 1.96 15.38 -12.00
N ASP A 88 1.29 14.47 -11.30
CA ASP A 88 1.86 13.19 -10.83
C ASP A 88 1.74 12.06 -11.89
N GLY A 89 1.14 12.34 -13.04
CA GLY A 89 0.99 11.43 -14.17
C GLY A 89 -0.24 10.53 -14.12
N LEU A 90 -0.49 9.83 -15.24
CA LEU A 90 -1.69 9.01 -15.47
C LEU A 90 -1.83 7.86 -14.46
N GLU A 91 -0.75 7.14 -14.16
CA GLU A 91 -0.77 6.01 -13.22
C GLU A 91 -1.17 6.46 -11.80
N SER A 92 -0.59 7.57 -11.33
CA SER A 92 -0.92 8.14 -10.02
C SER A 92 -2.38 8.58 -9.96
N ALA A 93 -2.88 9.24 -11.02
CA ALA A 93 -4.26 9.69 -11.11
C ALA A 93 -5.24 8.49 -11.13
N ALA A 94 -4.96 7.45 -11.94
CA ALA A 94 -5.74 6.23 -12.00
C ALA A 94 -5.77 5.52 -10.63
N ARG A 95 -4.63 5.46 -9.96
CA ARG A 95 -4.50 4.90 -8.62
C ARG A 95 -5.35 5.69 -7.61
N LYS A 96 -5.26 7.02 -7.58
CA LYS A 96 -6.08 7.89 -6.70
C LYS A 96 -7.57 7.65 -6.93
N ALA A 97 -8.02 7.61 -8.19
CA ALA A 97 -9.41 7.36 -8.55
C ALA A 97 -9.89 5.98 -8.05
N ARG A 98 -9.09 4.94 -8.25
CA ARG A 98 -9.37 3.58 -7.76
C ARG A 98 -9.53 3.53 -6.25
N TYR A 99 -8.61 4.14 -5.50
CA TYR A 99 -8.68 4.15 -4.04
C TYR A 99 -9.84 4.98 -3.50
N LYS A 100 -10.26 6.01 -4.22
CA LYS A 100 -11.49 6.74 -3.90
C LYS A 100 -12.72 5.83 -4.00
N VAL A 101 -12.84 5.05 -5.08
CA VAL A 101 -13.94 4.06 -5.22
C VAL A 101 -13.93 3.07 -4.06
N PHE A 102 -12.78 2.53 -3.69
CA PHE A 102 -12.67 1.61 -2.56
C PHE A 102 -13.10 2.27 -1.25
N SER A 103 -12.65 3.50 -1.00
CA SER A 103 -13.01 4.27 0.19
C SER A 103 -14.52 4.55 0.29
N ASP A 104 -15.18 4.77 -0.86
CA ASP A 104 -16.61 5.09 -0.93
C ASP A 104 -17.49 3.83 -0.74
N ILE A 105 -17.01 2.66 -1.15
CA ILE A 105 -17.74 1.39 -1.01
C ILE A 105 -17.61 0.79 0.39
N LEU A 106 -16.40 0.82 0.96
CA LEU A 106 -16.10 0.13 2.22
C LEU A 106 -16.75 0.80 3.43
N LYS A 107 -17.48 -0.01 4.20
CA LYS A 107 -18.07 0.38 5.48
C LYS A 107 -17.12 0.07 6.64
N GLU A 108 -17.53 0.44 7.85
CA GLU A 108 -16.77 0.23 9.07
C GLU A 108 -16.44 -1.26 9.27
N GLY A 109 -15.14 -1.55 9.39
CA GLY A 109 -14.62 -2.90 9.61
C GLY A 109 -14.65 -3.84 8.41
N GLU A 110 -15.18 -3.44 7.23
CA GLU A 110 -15.10 -4.25 6.01
C GLU A 110 -13.67 -4.29 5.48
N GLN A 111 -13.34 -5.35 4.75
CA GLN A 111 -11.98 -5.65 4.31
C GLN A 111 -11.88 -5.70 2.80
N LEU A 112 -10.83 -5.11 2.25
CA LEU A 112 -10.49 -5.15 0.83
C LEU A 112 -9.18 -5.91 0.63
N LEU A 113 -9.19 -6.97 -0.15
CA LEU A 113 -7.99 -7.72 -0.48
C LEU A 113 -7.44 -7.30 -1.83
N LEU A 114 -6.12 -7.09 -1.89
CA LEU A 114 -5.37 -6.78 -3.11
C LEU A 114 -4.42 -7.93 -3.47
N GLY A 115 -4.34 -8.24 -4.76
CA GLY A 115 -3.47 -9.28 -5.33
C GLY A 115 -1.99 -8.91 -5.44
N HIS A 116 -1.46 -8.02 -4.58
CA HIS A 116 -0.03 -7.73 -4.54
C HIS A 116 0.76 -8.93 -4.01
N HIS A 117 1.90 -9.24 -4.65
CA HIS A 117 2.70 -10.43 -4.40
C HIS A 117 4.19 -10.10 -4.15
N ALA A 118 5.05 -11.10 -3.91
CA ALA A 118 6.46 -10.92 -3.55
C ALA A 118 7.26 -10.08 -4.56
N ASN A 119 6.99 -10.24 -5.86
CA ASN A 119 7.67 -9.42 -6.87
C ASN A 119 7.29 -7.93 -6.78
N ASP A 120 6.04 -7.60 -6.42
CA ASP A 120 5.63 -6.20 -6.17
C ASP A 120 6.37 -5.58 -4.98
N VAL A 121 6.70 -6.39 -3.97
CA VAL A 121 7.56 -5.95 -2.83
C VAL A 121 8.92 -5.55 -3.35
N THR A 122 9.53 -6.40 -4.17
CA THR A 122 10.85 -6.17 -4.78
C THR A 122 10.84 -4.90 -5.62
N GLU A 123 9.90 -4.75 -6.54
CA GLU A 123 9.73 -3.54 -7.37
C GLU A 123 9.62 -2.29 -6.51
N THR A 124 8.76 -2.32 -5.49
CA THR A 124 8.53 -1.19 -4.59
C THR A 124 9.79 -0.80 -3.83
N ILE A 125 10.55 -1.76 -3.33
CA ILE A 125 11.80 -1.51 -2.61
C ILE A 125 12.85 -0.91 -3.53
N LEU A 126 13.03 -1.46 -4.74
CA LEU A 126 14.00 -0.95 -5.72
C LEU A 126 13.65 0.49 -6.15
N ILE A 127 12.38 0.77 -6.48
CA ILE A 127 11.92 2.13 -6.80
C ILE A 127 12.26 3.09 -5.65
N ARG A 128 11.95 2.71 -4.42
CA ARG A 128 12.22 3.55 -3.24
C ARG A 128 13.70 3.75 -3.01
N MET A 129 14.53 2.73 -3.21
CA MET A 129 15.99 2.83 -3.10
C MET A 129 16.55 3.81 -4.13
N PHE A 130 16.13 3.71 -5.40
CA PHE A 130 16.60 4.62 -6.45
C PHE A 130 16.14 6.07 -6.24
N ARG A 131 15.01 6.26 -5.54
CA ARG A 131 14.51 7.59 -5.14
C ARG A 131 15.10 8.11 -3.81
N GLY A 132 15.99 7.37 -3.17
CA GLY A 132 16.66 7.79 -1.93
C GLY A 132 15.77 7.66 -0.69
N THR A 133 15.28 6.46 -0.39
CA THR A 133 14.47 6.21 0.80
C THR A 133 15.30 6.04 2.07
N GLY A 134 14.66 6.24 3.23
CA GLY A 134 15.17 5.81 4.53
C GLY A 134 14.74 4.36 4.85
N ILE A 135 15.09 3.91 6.05
CA ILE A 135 14.82 2.54 6.53
C ILE A 135 13.32 2.17 6.47
N ASP A 136 12.43 3.13 6.74
CA ASP A 136 10.98 2.92 6.66
C ASP A 136 10.51 2.51 5.24
N GLY A 137 11.12 3.04 4.20
CA GLY A 137 10.78 2.69 2.83
C GLY A 137 11.23 1.30 2.41
N LEU A 138 12.25 0.76 3.08
CA LEU A 138 12.77 -0.59 2.84
C LEU A 138 11.91 -1.69 3.47
N GLU A 139 10.93 -1.34 4.30
CA GLU A 139 9.91 -2.28 4.79
C GLU A 139 9.02 -2.85 3.67
N GLY A 140 9.09 -2.26 2.49
CA GLY A 140 8.18 -2.60 1.39
C GLY A 140 6.75 -2.08 1.62
N PRO A 141 5.76 -2.59 0.87
CA PRO A 141 4.36 -2.24 1.07
C PRO A 141 3.83 -2.85 2.38
N ALA A 142 3.01 -2.08 3.10
CA ALA A 142 2.39 -2.59 4.32
C ALA A 142 1.43 -3.75 4.01
N LEU A 143 1.44 -4.79 4.84
CA LEU A 143 0.52 -5.92 4.73
C LEU A 143 -0.94 -5.45 4.89
N THR A 144 -1.18 -4.58 5.86
CA THR A 144 -2.50 -4.00 6.13
C THR A 144 -2.41 -2.48 6.23
N ARG A 145 -3.47 -1.78 5.83
CA ARG A 145 -3.63 -0.35 6.06
C ARG A 145 -5.10 0.06 6.02
N ARG A 146 -5.44 1.22 6.53
CA ARG A 146 -6.78 1.79 6.40
C ARG A 146 -7.07 2.26 4.97
N VAL A 147 -8.32 2.09 4.53
CA VAL A 147 -8.87 2.66 3.30
C VAL A 147 -10.33 3.06 3.56
N GLY A 148 -10.60 4.37 3.53
CA GLY A 148 -11.90 4.89 3.98
C GLY A 148 -12.21 4.46 5.41
N LYS A 149 -13.35 3.80 5.60
CA LYS A 149 -13.79 3.22 6.89
C LYS A 149 -13.36 1.76 7.07
N GLY A 150 -12.83 1.13 6.02
CA GLY A 150 -12.42 -0.26 6.04
C GLY A 150 -10.90 -0.47 6.13
N VAL A 151 -10.49 -1.71 5.94
CA VAL A 151 -9.08 -2.15 6.00
C VAL A 151 -8.70 -2.83 4.68
N LEU A 152 -7.59 -2.39 4.10
CA LEU A 152 -6.97 -3.03 2.95
C LEU A 152 -5.92 -4.03 3.45
N ILE A 153 -5.91 -5.23 2.86
CA ILE A 153 -5.02 -6.34 3.20
C ILE A 153 -4.39 -6.90 1.92
N ARG A 154 -3.15 -7.35 2.00
CA ARG A 154 -2.39 -7.97 0.89
C ARG A 154 -1.98 -9.39 1.27
N PRO A 155 -2.84 -10.38 1.08
CA PRO A 155 -2.59 -11.75 1.56
C PRO A 155 -1.56 -12.52 0.74
N LEU A 156 -1.22 -12.06 -0.48
CA LEU A 156 -0.30 -12.77 -1.39
C LEU A 156 1.15 -12.28 -1.32
N LEU A 157 1.52 -11.39 -0.38
CA LEU A 157 2.87 -10.80 -0.33
C LEU A 157 4.00 -11.83 -0.18
N ASP A 158 3.69 -13.01 0.36
CA ASP A 158 4.67 -14.10 0.55
C ASP A 158 4.73 -15.06 -0.66
N LEU A 159 3.86 -14.88 -1.66
CA LEU A 159 3.81 -15.69 -2.86
C LEU A 159 4.50 -14.98 -4.03
N THR A 160 5.22 -15.74 -4.83
CA THR A 160 5.83 -15.24 -6.06
C THR A 160 4.84 -15.21 -7.22
N LYS A 161 5.10 -14.40 -8.22
CA LYS A 161 4.32 -14.39 -9.48
C LYS A 161 4.27 -15.77 -10.14
N ILE A 162 5.37 -16.52 -10.08
CA ILE A 162 5.47 -17.87 -10.64
C ILE A 162 4.49 -18.81 -9.95
N GLU A 163 4.43 -18.81 -8.63
CA GLU A 163 3.50 -19.65 -7.87
C GLU A 163 2.05 -19.32 -8.18
N LEU A 164 1.71 -18.04 -8.39
CA LEU A 164 0.35 -17.64 -8.78
C LEU A 164 0.01 -18.10 -10.20
N LEU A 165 0.93 -17.98 -11.15
CA LEU A 165 0.72 -18.46 -12.52
C LEU A 165 0.63 -19.98 -12.59
N GLU A 166 1.43 -20.72 -11.82
CA GLU A 166 1.34 -22.17 -11.71
C GLU A 166 -0.01 -22.59 -11.10
N TYR A 167 -0.49 -21.89 -10.07
CA TYR A 167 -1.82 -22.14 -9.52
C TYR A 167 -2.92 -21.96 -10.57
N LEU A 168 -2.91 -20.86 -11.31
CA LEU A 168 -3.90 -20.61 -12.37
C LEU A 168 -3.84 -21.68 -13.46
N LYS A 169 -2.65 -22.03 -13.93
CA LYS A 169 -2.42 -23.05 -14.95
C LYS A 169 -2.91 -24.43 -14.51
N ASN A 170 -2.56 -24.85 -13.28
CA ASN A 170 -2.91 -26.18 -12.78
C ASN A 170 -4.43 -26.34 -12.54
N ASN A 171 -5.15 -25.24 -12.39
CA ASN A 171 -6.61 -25.22 -12.22
C ASN A 171 -7.36 -24.78 -13.50
N GLU A 172 -6.65 -24.66 -14.64
CA GLU A 172 -7.21 -24.23 -15.94
C GLU A 172 -8.02 -22.91 -15.86
N ILE A 173 -7.54 -21.97 -15.04
CA ILE A 173 -8.18 -20.67 -14.81
C ILE A 173 -7.67 -19.66 -15.83
N SER A 174 -8.59 -19.10 -16.62
CA SER A 174 -8.28 -18.02 -17.57
C SER A 174 -8.24 -16.65 -16.89
N PHE A 175 -7.37 -15.78 -17.38
CA PHE A 175 -7.22 -14.39 -16.95
C PHE A 175 -6.90 -13.48 -18.14
N ILE A 176 -6.97 -12.15 -17.93
CA ILE A 176 -6.66 -11.15 -18.94
C ILE A 176 -5.18 -10.80 -18.87
N GLU A 177 -4.50 -10.76 -20.01
CA GLU A 177 -3.16 -10.18 -20.14
C GLU A 177 -3.27 -8.76 -20.72
N ASP A 178 -2.87 -7.78 -19.94
CA ASP A 178 -2.80 -6.38 -20.36
C ASP A 178 -1.48 -6.12 -21.08
N SER A 179 -1.54 -5.78 -22.36
CA SER A 179 -0.36 -5.49 -23.17
C SER A 179 0.48 -4.32 -22.65
N SER A 180 -0.13 -3.38 -21.94
CA SER A 180 0.59 -2.24 -21.35
C SER A 180 1.60 -2.64 -20.27
N ASN A 181 1.50 -3.85 -19.71
CA ASN A 181 2.48 -4.38 -18.76
C ASN A 181 3.87 -4.63 -19.39
N PHE A 182 3.95 -4.74 -20.70
CA PHE A 182 5.21 -4.96 -21.43
C PHE A 182 5.90 -3.67 -21.86
N GLU A 183 5.25 -2.50 -21.68
CA GLU A 183 5.85 -1.20 -22.01
C GLU A 183 6.75 -0.73 -20.87
N SER A 184 8.07 -0.58 -21.14
CA SER A 184 9.07 -0.14 -20.13
C SER A 184 9.11 1.38 -19.93
N ASN A 185 8.12 2.14 -20.39
CA ASN A 185 8.09 3.61 -20.26
C ASN A 185 7.87 4.09 -18.80
N GLN A 186 7.34 3.23 -17.95
CA GLN A 186 7.11 3.53 -16.54
C GLN A 186 8.22 2.90 -15.68
N ASP A 187 8.69 3.62 -14.64
CA ASP A 187 9.73 3.14 -13.71
C ASP A 187 9.47 1.70 -13.23
N ARG A 188 8.23 1.38 -12.92
CA ARG A 188 7.86 0.08 -12.39
C ARG A 188 8.01 -1.04 -13.43
N ASN A 189 7.54 -0.80 -14.65
CA ASN A 189 7.68 -1.73 -15.76
C ASN A 189 9.14 -1.90 -16.15
N PHE A 190 9.92 -0.82 -16.19
CA PHE A 190 11.36 -0.88 -16.45
C PHE A 190 12.09 -1.76 -15.40
N ILE A 191 11.78 -1.58 -14.13
CA ILE A 191 12.37 -2.43 -13.08
C ILE A 191 11.96 -3.88 -13.25
N ARG A 192 10.69 -4.15 -13.54
CA ARG A 192 10.13 -5.51 -13.72
C ARG A 192 10.71 -6.22 -14.94
N ASN A 193 10.76 -5.52 -16.07
CA ASN A 193 11.04 -6.14 -17.35
C ASN A 193 12.53 -6.14 -17.71
N ASP A 194 13.30 -5.16 -17.19
CA ASP A 194 14.71 -4.97 -17.58
C ASP A 194 15.66 -5.19 -16.39
N ILE A 195 15.41 -4.55 -15.24
CA ILE A 195 16.36 -4.55 -14.12
C ILE A 195 16.34 -5.86 -13.34
N ILE A 196 15.15 -6.32 -12.92
CA ILE A 196 15.03 -7.56 -12.13
C ILE A 196 15.58 -8.77 -12.90
N PRO A 197 15.24 -9.00 -14.19
CA PRO A 197 15.81 -10.09 -14.97
C PRO A 197 17.33 -10.04 -15.07
N LEU A 198 17.90 -8.86 -15.32
CA LEU A 198 19.36 -8.68 -15.38
C LEU A 198 20.05 -9.04 -14.05
N ILE A 199 19.48 -8.62 -12.91
CA ILE A 199 20.00 -8.96 -11.59
C ILE A 199 19.86 -10.46 -11.33
N GLU A 200 18.72 -11.05 -11.73
CA GLU A 200 18.40 -12.48 -11.54
C GLU A 200 19.35 -13.40 -12.32
N GLU A 201 19.92 -12.95 -13.42
CA GLU A 201 20.97 -13.71 -14.15
C GLU A 201 22.18 -13.99 -13.24
N ARG A 202 22.59 -13.02 -12.45
CA ARG A 202 23.76 -13.11 -11.57
C ARG A 202 23.42 -13.65 -10.19
N TRP A 203 22.29 -13.21 -9.60
CA TRP A 203 21.86 -13.57 -8.25
C TRP A 203 20.46 -14.18 -8.29
N LYS A 204 20.43 -15.50 -8.40
CA LYS A 204 19.16 -16.25 -8.42
C LYS A 204 18.32 -15.99 -7.17
N ASN A 205 16.99 -15.98 -7.33
CA ASN A 205 16.00 -15.74 -6.27
C ASN A 205 16.17 -14.37 -5.60
N ILE A 206 16.52 -13.32 -6.37
CA ILE A 206 16.76 -11.98 -5.80
C ILE A 206 15.51 -11.42 -5.11
N SER A 207 14.32 -11.66 -5.66
CA SER A 207 13.06 -11.21 -5.08
C SER A 207 12.86 -11.76 -3.66
N SER A 208 13.10 -13.05 -3.45
CA SER A 208 12.99 -13.66 -2.12
C SER A 208 14.04 -13.13 -1.14
N ARG A 209 15.24 -12.80 -1.62
CA ARG A 209 16.30 -12.22 -0.77
C ARG A 209 15.98 -10.78 -0.36
N ILE A 210 15.45 -9.98 -1.29
CA ILE A 210 14.99 -8.62 -1.00
C ILE A 210 13.82 -8.66 0.00
N GLN A 211 12.88 -9.59 -0.20
CA GLN A 211 11.76 -9.80 0.72
C GLN A 211 12.25 -10.16 2.12
N ALA A 212 13.14 -11.14 2.26
CA ALA A 212 13.71 -11.51 3.56
C ALA A 212 14.39 -10.32 4.26
N THR A 213 15.14 -9.49 3.51
CA THR A 213 15.73 -8.27 4.04
C THR A 213 14.66 -7.29 4.52
N SER A 214 13.59 -7.12 3.75
CA SER A 214 12.45 -6.26 4.10
C SER A 214 11.76 -6.73 5.39
N GLU A 215 11.59 -8.04 5.57
CA GLU A 215 11.00 -8.63 6.78
C GLU A 215 11.86 -8.35 8.01
N ILE A 216 13.18 -8.55 7.93
CA ILE A 216 14.11 -8.22 9.02
C ILE A 216 14.01 -6.75 9.41
N ILE A 217 13.94 -5.85 8.42
CA ILE A 217 13.80 -4.41 8.65
C ILE A 217 12.46 -4.11 9.33
N ARG A 218 11.38 -4.74 8.88
CA ARG A 218 10.04 -4.58 9.45
C ARG A 218 9.97 -5.03 10.90
N ASP A 219 10.55 -6.19 11.21
CA ASP A 219 10.57 -6.73 12.57
C ASP A 219 11.39 -5.84 13.51
N ARG A 220 12.54 -5.36 13.04
CA ARG A 220 13.35 -4.40 13.78
C ARG A 220 12.59 -3.09 14.03
N ASN A 221 11.93 -2.54 13.02
CA ASN A 221 11.17 -1.30 13.17
C ASN A 221 9.94 -1.48 14.07
N LYS A 222 9.30 -2.64 14.05
CA LYS A 222 8.22 -2.98 15.00
C LYS A 222 8.72 -3.00 16.44
N SER A 223 9.86 -3.65 16.69
CA SER A 223 10.48 -3.68 18.01
C SER A 223 10.90 -2.28 18.48
N TYR A 224 11.46 -1.48 17.57
CA TYR A 224 11.84 -0.10 17.86
C TYR A 224 10.64 0.79 18.15
N SER A 225 9.56 0.67 17.37
CA SER A 225 8.32 1.41 17.60
C SER A 225 7.70 1.07 18.96
N PHE A 226 7.76 -0.20 19.38
CA PHE A 226 7.32 -0.61 20.72
C PHE A 226 8.11 0.06 21.82
N LEU A 227 9.44 0.12 21.69
CA LEU A 227 10.31 0.82 22.66
C LEU A 227 10.06 2.33 22.68
N LEU A 228 9.83 2.93 21.52
CA LEU A 228 9.54 4.35 21.39
C LEU A 228 8.18 4.66 22.04
N ASP A 229 7.16 3.88 21.79
CA ASP A 229 5.83 4.03 22.39
C ASP A 229 5.91 3.89 23.91
N LYS A 230 6.60 2.86 24.41
CA LYS A 230 6.77 2.63 25.86
C LYS A 230 7.36 3.84 26.59
N ASN A 231 8.29 4.58 25.96
CA ASN A 231 8.99 5.69 26.60
C ASN A 231 8.39 7.06 26.27
N PHE A 232 7.76 7.23 25.10
CA PHE A 232 7.35 8.51 24.54
C PHE A 232 5.90 8.58 24.05
N ASN A 233 5.02 7.63 24.43
CA ASN A 233 3.62 7.60 23.97
C ASN A 233 2.88 8.93 24.25
N HIS A 234 3.24 9.63 25.33
CA HIS A 234 2.67 10.93 25.66
C HIS A 234 2.99 12.03 24.63
N LEU A 235 4.02 11.82 23.77
CA LEU A 235 4.43 12.70 22.67
C LEU A 235 4.00 12.17 21.29
N ILE A 236 3.62 10.89 21.17
CA ILE A 236 3.18 10.29 19.92
C ILE A 236 1.70 10.55 19.72
N LYS A 237 1.37 11.68 19.08
CA LYS A 237 -0.01 12.15 18.84
C LYS A 237 -0.05 13.22 17.75
N ASN A 238 -1.26 13.61 17.32
CA ASN A 238 -1.45 14.63 16.29
C ASN A 238 -1.21 16.08 16.77
N LYS A 239 -1.28 16.33 18.09
CA LYS A 239 -1.03 17.66 18.70
C LYS A 239 0.06 17.51 19.77
N ILE A 240 1.30 17.92 19.45
CA ILE A 240 2.49 17.66 20.27
C ILE A 240 2.99 18.97 20.86
N PRO A 241 3.07 19.12 22.21
CA PRO A 241 3.58 20.33 22.84
C PRO A 241 5.06 20.57 22.53
N VAL A 242 5.40 21.72 21.95
CA VAL A 242 6.77 22.07 21.57
C VAL A 242 7.70 22.10 22.81
N LYS A 243 7.18 22.55 23.96
CA LYS A 243 7.93 22.58 25.23
C LYS A 243 8.46 21.20 25.65
N ASP A 244 7.69 20.15 25.36
CA ASP A 244 8.05 18.79 25.74
C ASP A 244 9.01 18.18 24.73
N LEU A 245 8.82 18.46 23.42
CA LEU A 245 9.77 18.07 22.38
C LEU A 245 11.17 18.68 22.59
N LYS A 246 11.28 19.89 23.14
CA LYS A 246 12.57 20.52 23.45
C LYS A 246 13.38 19.83 24.55
N LYS A 247 12.77 18.90 25.29
CA LYS A 247 13.42 18.11 26.34
C LYS A 247 13.93 16.75 25.83
N VAL A 248 13.59 16.41 24.59
CA VAL A 248 13.93 15.13 23.96
C VAL A 248 15.25 15.26 23.22
N ASP A 249 16.09 14.23 23.30
CA ASP A 249 17.33 14.14 22.55
C ASP A 249 17.11 14.21 21.04
N SER A 250 17.98 14.92 20.34
CA SER A 250 17.85 15.20 18.91
C SER A 250 17.77 13.94 18.04
N GLU A 251 18.44 12.86 18.44
CA GLU A 251 18.44 11.58 17.76
C GLU A 251 17.04 10.91 17.76
N ILE A 252 16.28 11.07 18.85
CA ILE A 252 14.96 10.44 19.02
C ILE A 252 13.84 11.33 18.51
N LEU A 253 14.07 12.65 18.48
CA LEU A 253 13.08 13.64 18.09
C LEU A 253 12.50 13.40 16.70
N VAL A 254 13.36 13.01 15.74
CA VAL A 254 12.94 12.65 14.37
C VAL A 254 11.95 11.49 14.38
N ASP A 255 12.23 10.47 15.18
CA ASP A 255 11.44 9.25 15.20
C ASP A 255 10.08 9.47 15.90
N ILE A 256 10.03 10.30 16.95
CA ILE A 256 8.76 10.72 17.57
C ILE A 256 7.87 11.42 16.54
N LEU A 257 8.41 12.39 15.80
CA LEU A 257 7.66 13.11 14.77
C LEU A 257 7.18 12.16 13.65
N ARG A 258 8.06 11.28 13.16
CA ARG A 258 7.72 10.32 12.11
C ARG A 258 6.66 9.32 12.57
N THR A 259 6.77 8.81 13.81
CA THR A 259 5.77 7.90 14.37
C THR A 259 4.43 8.61 14.54
N SER A 260 4.41 9.84 15.07
CA SER A 260 3.20 10.64 15.20
C SER A 260 2.51 10.90 13.85
N ILE A 261 3.28 11.13 12.78
CA ILE A 261 2.77 11.32 11.42
C ILE A 261 2.19 10.01 10.88
N ARG A 262 2.90 8.89 11.07
CA ARG A 262 2.46 7.55 10.63
C ARG A 262 1.13 7.14 11.27
N GLU A 263 0.94 7.40 12.55
CA GLU A 263 -0.30 7.08 13.27
C GLU A 263 -1.52 7.88 12.80
N GLN A 264 -1.30 8.98 12.08
CA GLN A 264 -2.39 9.75 11.46
C GLN A 264 -2.73 9.25 10.05
N ASP A 265 -2.20 8.12 9.58
CA ASP A 265 -2.30 7.64 8.20
C ASP A 265 -1.91 8.72 7.18
N ILE A 266 -0.81 9.41 7.42
CA ILE A 266 -0.20 10.43 6.56
C ILE A 266 1.13 9.89 6.04
N CYS A 267 1.46 10.17 4.79
CA CYS A 267 2.75 9.78 4.24
C CYS A 267 3.91 10.44 5.00
N LEU A 268 4.99 9.70 5.18
CA LEU A 268 6.14 10.22 5.91
C LEU A 268 6.88 11.28 5.07
N PRO A 269 7.23 12.43 5.66
CA PRO A 269 8.02 13.46 4.98
C PRO A 269 9.45 12.96 4.70
N SER A 270 10.06 13.52 3.66
CA SER A 270 11.47 13.28 3.37
C SER A 270 12.37 13.76 4.54
N LYS A 271 13.61 13.26 4.59
CA LYS A 271 14.60 13.70 5.59
C LYS A 271 14.79 15.23 5.61
N LYS A 272 14.75 15.87 4.42
CA LYS A 272 14.86 17.34 4.29
C LYS A 272 13.68 18.03 4.97
N ILE A 273 12.47 17.60 4.70
CA ILE A 273 11.23 18.17 5.27
C ILE A 273 11.15 17.90 6.77
N THR A 274 11.52 16.71 7.25
CA THR A 274 11.56 16.41 8.69
C THR A 274 12.53 17.37 9.42
N LYS A 275 13.70 17.63 8.84
CA LYS A 275 14.64 18.64 9.38
C LYS A 275 14.06 20.05 9.37
N GLU A 276 13.29 20.40 8.35
CA GLU A 276 12.60 21.69 8.27
C GLU A 276 11.52 21.83 9.34
N ILE A 277 10.75 20.78 9.62
CA ILE A 277 9.78 20.75 10.74
C ILE A 277 10.51 21.02 12.06
N ILE A 278 11.62 20.31 12.34
CA ILE A 278 12.41 20.50 13.57
C ILE A 278 12.95 21.93 13.65
N LYS A 279 13.54 22.43 12.57
CA LYS A 279 14.07 23.79 12.51
C LYS A 279 12.99 24.83 12.77
N THR A 280 11.85 24.71 12.08
CA THR A 280 10.77 25.70 12.15
C THR A 280 10.07 25.73 13.50
N PHE A 281 9.77 24.56 14.08
CA PHE A 281 8.90 24.51 15.25
C PHE A 281 9.64 24.32 16.58
N ILE A 282 10.83 23.73 16.57
CA ILE A 282 11.56 23.36 17.79
C ILE A 282 12.77 24.24 18.02
N LEU A 283 13.61 24.44 16.98
CA LEU A 283 14.84 25.22 17.09
C LEU A 283 14.62 26.73 16.92
N SER A 284 13.53 27.15 16.27
CA SER A 284 13.16 28.55 16.11
C SER A 284 12.02 28.95 17.06
N ARG A 285 11.52 30.17 16.88
CA ARG A 285 10.28 30.68 17.53
C ARG A 285 9.15 30.66 16.51
N PRO A 286 8.32 29.60 16.43
CA PRO A 286 7.24 29.54 15.50
C PRO A 286 6.15 30.55 15.82
N GLY A 287 5.55 31.13 14.78
CA GLY A 287 4.39 32.00 14.88
C GLY A 287 3.10 31.31 14.37
N PRO A 288 1.93 31.97 14.52
CA PRO A 288 0.64 31.38 14.11
C PRO A 288 0.54 31.04 12.62
N ARG A 289 1.42 31.60 11.78
CA ARG A 289 1.47 31.32 10.33
C ARG A 289 2.53 30.31 9.94
N SER A 290 3.27 29.77 10.91
CA SER A 290 4.29 28.77 10.62
C SER A 290 3.64 27.47 10.15
N GLU A 291 3.97 27.06 8.93
CA GLU A 291 3.52 25.81 8.32
C GLU A 291 4.65 25.17 7.54
N VAL A 292 4.78 23.87 7.64
CA VAL A 292 5.63 23.03 6.79
C VAL A 292 4.75 21.94 6.20
N SER A 293 4.69 21.90 4.88
CA SER A 293 3.83 20.98 4.13
C SER A 293 4.64 20.02 3.30
N TRP A 294 4.10 18.82 3.09
CA TRP A 294 4.65 17.84 2.16
C TRP A 294 3.56 17.12 1.39
N SER A 295 3.84 16.86 0.16
CA SER A 295 3.09 15.95 -0.71
C SER A 295 3.84 14.62 -0.78
N ARG A 296 3.33 13.72 -1.61
CA ARG A 296 3.94 12.43 -1.78
C ARG A 296 3.87 11.93 -3.22
N ASP A 297 4.81 11.06 -3.55
CA ASP A 297 5.06 10.65 -4.91
C ASP A 297 4.53 9.24 -5.24
N ASP A 298 4.51 8.29 -4.30
CA ASP A 298 4.37 6.89 -4.69
C ASP A 298 3.53 6.01 -3.78
N GLN A 299 2.82 6.59 -2.82
CA GLN A 299 2.09 5.77 -1.86
C GLN A 299 0.61 6.15 -1.76
N ASP A 300 -0.13 5.29 -1.15
CA ASP A 300 -1.57 5.36 -1.01
C ASP A 300 -2.05 6.28 0.12
N LEU A 301 -1.13 6.94 0.82
CA LEU A 301 -1.44 7.81 1.94
C LEU A 301 -1.46 9.28 1.50
N PRO A 302 -2.32 10.12 2.05
CA PRO A 302 -2.36 11.55 1.75
C PRO A 302 -1.07 12.26 2.17
N GLY A 303 -0.76 13.37 1.56
CA GLY A 303 0.22 14.33 2.04
C GLY A 303 -0.15 14.89 3.41
N GLY A 304 0.74 15.66 4.01
CA GLY A 304 0.49 16.26 5.31
C GLY A 304 1.01 17.67 5.45
N SER A 305 0.61 18.33 6.53
CA SER A 305 1.21 19.56 7.01
C SER A 305 1.38 19.56 8.51
N ALA A 306 2.44 20.22 8.96
CA ALA A 306 2.66 20.56 10.36
C ALA A 306 2.45 22.05 10.52
N ILE A 307 1.58 22.45 11.44
CA ILE A 307 1.30 23.87 11.76
C ILE A 307 1.55 24.13 13.25
N TYR A 308 1.76 25.40 13.60
CA TYR A 308 1.87 25.81 15.00
C TYR A 308 0.56 26.36 15.52
N ARG A 309 0.03 25.78 16.60
CA ARG A 309 -1.18 26.26 17.27
C ARG A 309 -1.10 26.00 18.79
N ASP A 310 -1.39 26.99 19.60
CA ASP A 310 -1.46 26.90 21.07
C ASP A 310 -0.24 26.24 21.72
N GLY A 311 0.98 26.62 21.29
CA GLY A 311 2.21 26.03 21.81
C GLY A 311 2.52 24.61 21.35
N CYS A 312 1.77 24.08 20.39
CA CYS A 312 1.90 22.72 19.88
C CYS A 312 2.21 22.70 18.37
N ILE A 313 2.89 21.65 17.93
CA ILE A 313 2.88 21.21 16.53
C ILE A 313 1.61 20.41 16.33
N VAL A 314 0.79 20.78 15.34
CA VAL A 314 -0.42 20.04 14.95
C VAL A 314 -0.19 19.43 13.57
N ILE A 315 -0.37 18.11 13.47
CA ILE A 315 -0.21 17.34 12.24
C ILE A 315 -1.57 17.20 11.58
N LEU A 316 -1.68 17.56 10.30
CA LEU A 316 -2.92 17.57 9.53
C LEU A 316 -2.76 16.79 8.23
N LYS A 317 -3.82 16.10 7.80
CA LYS A 317 -3.94 15.51 6.44
C LYS A 317 -4.15 16.63 5.42
N LYS A 318 -3.56 16.48 4.24
CA LYS A 318 -3.79 17.34 3.06
C LYS A 318 -4.53 16.60 1.97
#